data_3758d95dda585747ee58f58b81bf4aa6
#
_entry.id   3758d95dda585747ee58f58b81bf4aa6
#
_cell.length_a   1.000
_cell.length_b   1.000
_cell.length_c   1.000
_cell.angle_alpha   90.00
_cell.angle_beta   90.00
_cell.angle_gamma   90.00
#
_symmetry.space_group_name_H-M   'P 1'
#
loop_
_entity.id
_entity.type
_entity.pdbx_description
1 polymer ?
#
loop_
_entity_poly.entity_id
_entity_poly.type
_entity_poly.pdbx_seq_one_letter_code
_entity_poly.pdbx_strand_id
1 'polypeptide(L)'
;MLSVDFSGSMTGVMDAIAMGTELFVNMKQPQDRIGISTFTKDYTLKVPMWKDKEIIVNTFKSTFLEGQGYYSGLYDAILKSMDAFTSEIPDTVPKVIVVFSDGEDNYSKTRLKAILDTAKTKGVNIFTVGFGYPNDEIMRQIAQYTGGKYYRAKTKEELIAIFLDIYRSLRNFYKISYKAPEYYGIHRVKLGLDFSSDTIICDGEYDTAPLGPGFDVSDGFKYPIQFDFNSSIVREESMIRIDELAELMQRYPKLRLEIQGHTDNIGGEEFNQRLSDARAKSVMQEMIKRGIEEKRLRARGFGMSQPVAPNDSERNRALNRRTQFIVLAK
;
A
#
# COMPACT_ATOMS: atom_id res chain seq x y z
N MET A 1 -5.20 3.13 -16.96
CA MET A 1 -6.52 3.48 -16.38
C MET A 1 -6.31 4.56 -15.33
N LEU A 2 -7.00 5.69 -15.43
CA LEU A 2 -7.09 6.70 -14.38
C LEU A 2 -8.38 6.45 -13.60
N SER A 3 -8.30 6.27 -12.29
CA SER A 3 -9.44 5.99 -11.41
C SER A 3 -9.53 7.07 -10.34
N VAL A 4 -10.60 7.84 -10.33
CA VAL A 4 -10.73 9.06 -9.53
C VAL A 4 -11.82 8.89 -8.48
N ASP A 5 -11.45 9.13 -7.24
CA ASP A 5 -12.39 9.21 -6.11
C ASP A 5 -13.26 10.47 -6.23
N PHE A 6 -14.56 10.27 -6.24
CA PHE A 6 -15.59 11.32 -6.30
C PHE A 6 -16.32 11.49 -4.98
N SER A 7 -15.72 11.02 -3.88
CA SER A 7 -16.24 11.29 -2.53
C SER A 7 -16.17 12.78 -2.19
N GLY A 8 -16.96 13.18 -1.20
CA GLY A 8 -17.11 14.61 -0.83
C GLY A 8 -15.79 15.26 -0.38
N SER A 9 -14.86 14.50 0.20
CA SER A 9 -13.53 14.96 0.61
C SER A 9 -12.66 15.43 -0.57
N MET A 10 -12.92 14.90 -1.78
CA MET A 10 -12.17 15.24 -3.00
C MET A 10 -12.71 16.45 -3.76
N THR A 11 -13.86 17.03 -3.37
CA THR A 11 -14.53 18.12 -4.11
C THR A 11 -13.61 19.32 -4.37
N GLY A 12 -12.77 19.69 -3.42
CA GLY A 12 -11.88 20.85 -3.53
C GLY A 12 -10.76 20.75 -4.57
N VAL A 13 -10.53 19.57 -5.17
CA VAL A 13 -9.43 19.32 -6.12
C VAL A 13 -9.88 18.80 -7.48
N MET A 14 -11.19 18.65 -7.70
CA MET A 14 -11.72 18.13 -8.95
C MET A 14 -11.25 18.89 -10.18
N ASP A 15 -11.17 20.22 -10.11
CA ASP A 15 -10.65 21.04 -11.22
C ASP A 15 -9.19 20.71 -11.55
N ALA A 16 -8.35 20.54 -10.53
CA ALA A 16 -6.94 20.18 -10.73
C ALA A 16 -6.78 18.76 -11.29
N ILE A 17 -7.63 17.82 -10.84
CA ILE A 17 -7.68 16.46 -11.39
C ILE A 17 -8.12 16.50 -12.86
N ALA A 18 -9.15 17.30 -13.18
CA ALA A 18 -9.61 17.46 -14.56
C ALA A 18 -8.50 18.01 -15.47
N MET A 19 -7.84 19.10 -15.05
CA MET A 19 -6.73 19.69 -15.79
C MET A 19 -5.54 18.73 -15.95
N GLY A 20 -5.15 18.05 -14.87
CA GLY A 20 -4.08 17.06 -14.90
C GLY A 20 -4.39 15.86 -15.79
N THR A 21 -5.64 15.39 -15.77
CA THR A 21 -6.10 14.31 -16.63
C THR A 21 -6.06 14.72 -18.11
N GLU A 22 -6.53 15.92 -18.44
CA GLU A 22 -6.47 16.43 -19.81
C GLU A 22 -5.01 16.57 -20.29
N LEU A 23 -4.13 17.10 -19.44
CA LEU A 23 -2.71 17.18 -19.73
C LEU A 23 -2.08 15.81 -19.97
N PHE A 24 -2.40 14.84 -19.11
CA PHE A 24 -1.92 13.47 -19.23
C PHE A 24 -2.37 12.82 -20.56
N VAL A 25 -3.66 12.97 -20.92
CA VAL A 25 -4.19 12.48 -22.19
C VAL A 25 -3.54 13.21 -23.37
N ASN A 26 -3.26 14.50 -23.22
CA ASN A 26 -2.61 15.28 -24.27
C ASN A 26 -1.17 14.85 -24.59
N MET A 27 -0.48 14.26 -23.61
CA MET A 27 0.89 13.74 -23.79
C MET A 27 0.92 12.31 -24.35
N LYS A 28 -0.20 11.59 -24.41
CA LYS A 28 -0.24 10.18 -24.85
C LYS A 28 0.33 10.00 -26.27
N GLN A 29 0.96 8.86 -26.48
CA GLN A 29 1.40 8.46 -27.81
C GLN A 29 0.28 7.73 -28.57
N PRO A 30 0.37 7.61 -29.89
CA PRO A 30 -0.68 7.00 -30.70
C PRO A 30 -1.04 5.56 -30.28
N GLN A 31 -0.06 4.79 -29.78
CA GLN A 31 -0.27 3.40 -29.36
C GLN A 31 -0.87 3.27 -27.97
N ASP A 32 -0.78 4.29 -27.11
CA ASP A 32 -1.28 4.24 -25.74
C ASP A 32 -2.80 4.17 -25.71
N ARG A 33 -3.35 3.35 -24.82
CA ARG A 33 -4.77 3.32 -24.50
C ARG A 33 -4.99 3.91 -23.14
N ILE A 34 -5.91 4.84 -23.02
CA ILE A 34 -6.28 5.46 -21.75
C ILE A 34 -7.77 5.25 -21.51
N GLY A 35 -8.11 4.79 -20.34
CA GLY A 35 -9.46 4.75 -19.82
C GLY A 35 -9.56 5.61 -18.55
N ILE A 36 -10.74 6.12 -18.26
CA ILE A 36 -11.01 6.95 -17.09
C ILE A 36 -12.25 6.44 -16.38
N SER A 37 -12.14 6.23 -15.09
CA SER A 37 -13.25 5.85 -14.22
C SER A 37 -13.36 6.80 -13.04
N THR A 38 -14.54 6.90 -12.50
CA THR A 38 -14.82 7.56 -11.22
C THR A 38 -15.43 6.55 -10.27
N PHE A 39 -15.26 6.79 -8.98
CA PHE A 39 -15.90 5.97 -7.97
C PHE A 39 -16.34 6.78 -6.76
N THR A 40 -17.38 6.31 -6.15
CA THR A 40 -17.87 6.65 -4.82
C THR A 40 -18.17 5.32 -4.13
N LYS A 41 -19.38 5.06 -3.63
CA LYS A 41 -19.83 3.69 -3.31
C LYS A 41 -19.89 2.79 -4.55
N ASP A 42 -20.13 3.38 -5.74
CA ASP A 42 -20.27 2.69 -7.01
C ASP A 42 -19.15 3.13 -7.96
N TYR A 43 -18.66 2.17 -8.75
CA TYR A 43 -17.70 2.41 -9.81
C TYR A 43 -18.40 2.77 -11.12
N THR A 44 -17.93 3.81 -11.79
CA THR A 44 -18.43 4.24 -13.10
C THR A 44 -17.28 4.37 -14.09
N LEU A 45 -17.32 3.58 -15.16
CA LEU A 45 -16.38 3.72 -16.27
C LEU A 45 -16.85 4.89 -17.16
N LYS A 46 -16.19 6.02 -17.05
CA LYS A 46 -16.51 7.23 -17.83
C LYS A 46 -15.98 7.16 -19.25
N VAL A 47 -14.74 6.71 -19.40
CA VAL A 47 -14.06 6.56 -20.68
C VAL A 47 -13.47 5.16 -20.77
N PRO A 48 -13.91 4.31 -21.69
CA PRO A 48 -13.27 3.02 -21.97
C PRO A 48 -11.80 3.18 -22.40
N MET A 49 -11.05 2.08 -22.45
CA MET A 49 -9.63 2.06 -22.85
C MET A 49 -9.48 2.35 -24.36
N TRP A 50 -9.47 3.61 -24.73
CA TRP A 50 -9.37 4.06 -26.13
C TRP A 50 -7.97 4.57 -26.49
N LYS A 51 -7.67 4.56 -27.80
CA LYS A 51 -6.46 5.15 -28.40
C LYS A 51 -6.68 6.57 -28.89
N ASP A 52 -7.89 6.88 -29.35
CA ASP A 52 -8.21 8.18 -29.91
C ASP A 52 -8.26 9.25 -28.82
N LYS A 53 -7.39 10.25 -28.96
CA LYS A 53 -7.21 11.32 -27.98
C LYS A 53 -8.44 12.25 -27.92
N GLU A 54 -8.99 12.61 -29.07
CA GLU A 54 -10.13 13.54 -29.12
C GLU A 54 -11.38 12.91 -28.50
N ILE A 55 -11.60 11.63 -28.80
CA ILE A 55 -12.69 10.87 -28.19
C ILE A 55 -12.52 10.81 -26.67
N ILE A 56 -11.32 10.51 -26.17
CA ILE A 56 -11.03 10.45 -24.74
C ILE A 56 -11.34 11.80 -24.07
N VAL A 57 -10.78 12.90 -24.62
CA VAL A 57 -10.96 14.24 -24.04
C VAL A 57 -12.42 14.69 -24.08
N ASN A 58 -13.10 14.52 -25.21
CA ASN A 58 -14.49 14.94 -25.37
C ASN A 58 -15.43 14.14 -24.46
N THR A 59 -15.27 12.80 -24.38
CA THR A 59 -16.06 11.95 -23.49
C THR A 59 -15.77 12.30 -22.03
N PHE A 60 -14.53 12.52 -21.67
CA PHE A 60 -14.15 12.94 -20.33
C PHE A 60 -14.81 14.26 -19.94
N LYS A 61 -14.69 15.30 -20.75
CA LYS A 61 -15.27 16.61 -20.48
C LYS A 61 -16.80 16.59 -20.32
N SER A 62 -17.47 15.74 -21.08
CA SER A 62 -18.94 15.65 -21.04
C SER A 62 -19.47 14.86 -19.83
N THR A 63 -18.66 13.99 -19.21
CA THR A 63 -19.17 13.05 -18.20
C THR A 63 -18.46 13.13 -16.85
N PHE A 64 -17.36 13.86 -16.75
CA PHE A 64 -16.48 13.82 -15.57
C PHE A 64 -17.14 14.29 -14.28
N LEU A 65 -17.88 15.39 -14.32
CA LEU A 65 -18.49 16.01 -13.12
C LEU A 65 -19.78 15.33 -12.62
N GLU A 66 -20.20 14.25 -13.27
CA GLU A 66 -21.40 13.53 -12.86
C GLU A 66 -21.08 12.48 -11.78
N GLY A 67 -21.92 12.37 -10.76
CA GLY A 67 -21.95 11.24 -9.84
C GLY A 67 -21.13 11.42 -8.54
N GLN A 68 -21.05 12.63 -8.00
CA GLN A 68 -20.46 12.87 -6.66
C GLN A 68 -21.24 12.15 -5.55
N GLY A 69 -20.55 11.66 -4.52
CA GLY A 69 -21.14 10.92 -3.41
C GLY A 69 -20.40 11.09 -2.09
N TYR A 70 -20.91 10.44 -1.03
CA TYR A 70 -20.39 10.58 0.33
C TYR A 70 -19.44 9.44 0.75
N TYR A 71 -19.44 8.33 0.02
CA TYR A 71 -18.68 7.11 0.36
C TYR A 71 -17.57 6.88 -0.65
N SER A 72 -16.53 6.18 -0.21
CA SER A 72 -15.43 5.72 -1.06
C SER A 72 -15.34 4.19 -1.03
N GLY A 73 -15.50 3.55 -2.19
CA GLY A 73 -15.29 2.13 -2.42
C GLY A 73 -13.96 1.91 -3.15
N LEU A 74 -12.85 2.33 -2.54
CA LEU A 74 -11.51 2.34 -3.13
C LEU A 74 -11.08 0.96 -3.65
N TYR A 75 -11.22 -0.08 -2.82
CA TYR A 75 -10.74 -1.42 -3.19
C TYR A 75 -11.61 -2.03 -4.31
N ASP A 76 -12.93 -1.85 -4.24
CA ASP A 76 -13.83 -2.30 -5.31
C ASP A 76 -13.55 -1.57 -6.62
N ALA A 77 -13.23 -0.27 -6.56
CA ALA A 77 -12.89 0.52 -7.74
C ALA A 77 -11.56 0.08 -8.38
N ILE A 78 -10.56 -0.21 -7.58
CA ILE A 78 -9.28 -0.74 -8.07
C ILE A 78 -9.50 -2.10 -8.74
N LEU A 79 -10.26 -3.00 -8.10
CA LEU A 79 -10.56 -4.32 -8.66
C LEU A 79 -11.28 -4.21 -10.01
N LYS A 80 -12.34 -3.40 -10.08
CA LYS A 80 -13.09 -3.16 -11.32
C LYS A 80 -12.26 -2.47 -12.40
N SER A 81 -11.33 -1.58 -12.01
CA SER A 81 -10.39 -0.96 -12.95
C SER A 81 -9.45 -1.98 -13.59
N MET A 82 -9.11 -3.06 -12.88
CA MET A 82 -8.31 -4.17 -13.45
C MET A 82 -9.07 -4.97 -14.51
N ASP A 83 -10.39 -4.98 -14.47
CA ASP A 83 -11.22 -5.68 -15.46
C ASP A 83 -11.26 -4.96 -16.82
N ALA A 84 -10.85 -3.68 -16.84
CA ALA A 84 -10.67 -2.96 -18.09
C ALA A 84 -9.46 -3.45 -18.93
N PHE A 85 -8.54 -4.20 -18.32
CA PHE A 85 -7.44 -4.85 -19.01
C PHE A 85 -7.87 -6.24 -19.48
N THR A 86 -8.37 -6.30 -20.71
CA THR A 86 -8.82 -7.56 -21.33
C THR A 86 -7.64 -8.49 -21.62
N SER A 87 -7.94 -9.79 -21.82
CA SER A 87 -6.94 -10.81 -22.21
C SER A 87 -6.29 -10.56 -23.57
N GLU A 88 -6.84 -9.67 -24.38
CA GLU A 88 -6.28 -9.24 -25.66
C GLU A 88 -5.05 -8.33 -25.53
N ILE A 89 -4.80 -7.78 -24.35
CA ILE A 89 -3.61 -6.94 -24.11
C ILE A 89 -2.44 -7.87 -23.82
N PRO A 90 -1.40 -7.88 -24.68
CA PRO A 90 -0.22 -8.72 -24.46
C PRO A 90 0.43 -8.42 -23.10
N ASP A 91 1.00 -9.43 -22.47
CA ASP A 91 1.70 -9.25 -21.17
C ASP A 91 2.96 -8.39 -21.28
N THR A 92 3.45 -8.17 -22.51
CA THR A 92 4.56 -7.24 -22.79
C THR A 92 4.14 -5.77 -22.72
N VAL A 93 2.83 -5.48 -22.72
CA VAL A 93 2.31 -4.11 -22.58
C VAL A 93 2.08 -3.80 -21.13
N PRO A 94 2.71 -2.73 -20.57
CA PRO A 94 2.50 -2.31 -19.20
C PRO A 94 1.02 -2.00 -18.92
N LYS A 95 0.46 -2.65 -17.91
CA LYS A 95 -0.90 -2.43 -17.42
C LYS A 95 -0.80 -1.57 -16.17
N VAL A 96 -1.35 -0.37 -16.21
CA VAL A 96 -1.20 0.61 -15.13
C VAL A 96 -2.53 1.21 -14.72
N ILE A 97 -2.76 1.27 -13.41
CA ILE A 97 -3.83 2.03 -12.79
C ILE A 97 -3.21 3.20 -12.03
N VAL A 98 -3.75 4.40 -12.21
CA VAL A 98 -3.44 5.57 -11.38
C VAL A 98 -4.69 5.92 -10.61
N VAL A 99 -4.62 5.83 -9.28
CA VAL A 99 -5.74 6.09 -8.38
C VAL A 99 -5.53 7.42 -7.68
N PHE A 100 -6.54 8.29 -7.75
CA PHE A 100 -6.60 9.56 -7.03
C PHE A 100 -7.64 9.45 -5.92
N SER A 101 -7.23 9.52 -4.66
CA SER A 101 -8.10 9.36 -3.49
C SER A 101 -7.44 9.95 -2.25
N ASP A 102 -8.22 10.16 -1.20
CA ASP A 102 -7.69 10.40 0.15
C ASP A 102 -7.34 9.08 0.89
N GLY A 103 -7.52 7.93 0.23
CA GLY A 103 -7.12 6.62 0.72
C GLY A 103 -8.05 6.02 1.77
N GLU A 104 -9.17 6.64 2.09
CA GLU A 104 -10.18 6.04 2.93
C GLU A 104 -11.04 5.07 2.10
N ASP A 105 -11.21 3.86 2.62
CA ASP A 105 -12.16 2.88 2.09
C ASP A 105 -13.21 2.58 3.15
N ASN A 106 -14.41 3.09 2.94
CA ASN A 106 -15.49 2.95 3.90
C ASN A 106 -16.72 2.21 3.34
N TYR A 107 -16.62 1.69 2.10
CA TYR A 107 -17.76 1.05 1.43
C TYR A 107 -17.43 -0.24 0.67
N SER A 108 -16.19 -0.53 0.36
CA SER A 108 -15.84 -1.73 -0.43
C SER A 108 -16.26 -3.04 0.23
N LYS A 109 -16.68 -3.98 -0.58
CA LYS A 109 -16.90 -5.38 -0.20
C LYS A 109 -15.60 -6.20 -0.36
N THR A 110 -14.75 -5.74 -1.24
CA THR A 110 -13.44 -6.34 -1.51
C THR A 110 -12.45 -5.93 -0.41
N ARG A 111 -11.54 -6.83 -0.06
CA ARG A 111 -10.49 -6.57 0.91
C ARG A 111 -9.19 -6.16 0.24
N LEU A 112 -8.36 -5.40 0.95
CA LEU A 112 -7.04 -4.95 0.48
C LEU A 112 -6.20 -6.11 -0.08
N LYS A 113 -6.11 -7.23 0.64
CA LYS A 113 -5.36 -8.41 0.15
C LYS A 113 -5.83 -8.89 -1.22
N ALA A 114 -7.13 -8.93 -1.46
CA ALA A 114 -7.68 -9.43 -2.72
C ALA A 114 -7.27 -8.55 -3.92
N ILE A 115 -7.23 -7.22 -3.75
CA ILE A 115 -6.77 -6.33 -4.83
C ILE A 115 -5.28 -6.49 -5.10
N LEU A 116 -4.48 -6.67 -4.06
CA LEU A 116 -3.03 -6.84 -4.18
C LEU A 116 -2.68 -8.15 -4.90
N ASP A 117 -3.31 -9.26 -4.48
CA ASP A 117 -3.13 -10.57 -5.12
C ASP A 117 -3.59 -10.54 -6.58
N THR A 118 -4.73 -9.88 -6.87
CA THR A 118 -5.24 -9.75 -8.24
C THR A 118 -4.32 -8.90 -9.11
N ALA A 119 -3.82 -7.78 -8.58
CA ALA A 119 -2.88 -6.91 -9.30
C ALA A 119 -1.59 -7.67 -9.67
N LYS A 120 -1.05 -8.43 -8.72
CA LYS A 120 0.14 -9.27 -8.94
C LYS A 120 -0.12 -10.34 -10.02
N THR A 121 -1.25 -11.03 -9.92
CA THR A 121 -1.61 -12.10 -10.88
C THR A 121 -1.82 -11.56 -12.30
N LYS A 122 -2.47 -10.39 -12.41
CA LYS A 122 -2.73 -9.73 -13.71
C LYS A 122 -1.54 -8.91 -14.22
N GLY A 123 -0.46 -8.76 -13.44
CA GLY A 123 0.69 -7.94 -13.79
C GLY A 123 0.36 -6.45 -13.90
N VAL A 124 -0.51 -5.94 -13.01
CA VAL A 124 -0.95 -4.54 -13.00
C VAL A 124 -0.17 -3.75 -11.97
N ASN A 125 0.48 -2.67 -12.39
CA ASN A 125 1.12 -1.71 -11.50
C ASN A 125 0.11 -0.62 -11.08
N ILE A 126 0.02 -0.33 -9.79
CA ILE A 126 -0.90 0.67 -9.26
C ILE A 126 -0.12 1.86 -8.71
N PHE A 127 -0.31 3.02 -9.31
CA PHE A 127 0.17 4.29 -8.78
C PHE A 127 -0.94 4.91 -7.96
N THR A 128 -0.61 5.43 -6.80
CA THR A 128 -1.58 6.06 -5.91
C THR A 128 -1.21 7.51 -5.66
N VAL A 129 -2.19 8.40 -5.75
CA VAL A 129 -2.02 9.84 -5.54
C VAL A 129 -2.97 10.27 -4.44
N GLY A 130 -2.41 10.59 -3.27
CA GLY A 130 -3.14 11.03 -2.11
C GLY A 130 -3.29 12.55 -2.08
N PHE A 131 -4.49 13.04 -1.72
CA PHE A 131 -4.75 14.47 -1.51
C PHE A 131 -5.52 14.72 -0.20
N GLY A 132 -5.36 15.90 0.38
CA GLY A 132 -6.05 16.27 1.61
C GLY A 132 -5.45 15.58 2.84
N TYR A 133 -6.22 14.69 3.45
CA TYR A 133 -5.80 13.89 4.61
C TYR A 133 -5.75 12.40 4.25
N PRO A 134 -4.88 12.00 3.31
CA PRO A 134 -4.87 10.64 2.81
C PRO A 134 -4.39 9.66 3.87
N ASN A 135 -4.90 8.44 3.79
CA ASN A 135 -4.32 7.32 4.49
C ASN A 135 -3.00 6.91 3.80
N ASP A 136 -1.92 7.64 4.14
CA ASP A 136 -0.60 7.47 3.52
C ASP A 136 -0.10 6.03 3.56
N GLU A 137 -0.41 5.29 4.62
CA GLU A 137 0.04 3.90 4.82
C GLU A 137 -0.61 2.97 3.80
N ILE A 138 -1.94 3.01 3.67
CA ILE A 138 -2.68 2.19 2.70
C ILE A 138 -2.26 2.53 1.27
N MET A 139 -2.23 3.83 0.94
CA MET A 139 -1.90 4.28 -0.41
C MET A 139 -0.48 3.85 -0.80
N ARG A 140 0.48 3.98 0.11
CA ARG A 140 1.86 3.52 -0.09
C ARG A 140 1.94 2.00 -0.23
N GLN A 141 1.21 1.26 0.61
CA GLN A 141 1.20 -0.20 0.57
C GLN A 141 0.66 -0.72 -0.77
N ILE A 142 -0.45 -0.16 -1.26
CA ILE A 142 -1.01 -0.53 -2.57
C ILE A 142 0.03 -0.29 -3.68
N ALA A 143 0.62 0.90 -3.70
CA ALA A 143 1.59 1.26 -4.73
C ALA A 143 2.83 0.36 -4.70
N GLN A 144 3.49 0.26 -3.56
CA GLN A 144 4.74 -0.49 -3.42
C GLN A 144 4.57 -1.98 -3.70
N TYR A 145 3.50 -2.60 -3.19
CA TYR A 145 3.27 -4.03 -3.38
C TYR A 145 3.02 -4.39 -4.85
N THR A 146 2.44 -3.47 -5.62
CA THR A 146 2.12 -3.68 -7.03
C THR A 146 3.19 -3.15 -8.00
N GLY A 147 4.31 -2.63 -7.48
CA GLY A 147 5.40 -2.07 -8.29
C GLY A 147 5.13 -0.69 -8.87
N GLY A 148 4.16 0.03 -8.31
CA GLY A 148 3.89 1.44 -8.60
C GLY A 148 4.59 2.38 -7.61
N LYS A 149 4.15 3.64 -7.59
CA LYS A 149 4.69 4.69 -6.73
C LYS A 149 3.57 5.48 -6.06
N TYR A 150 3.73 5.77 -4.77
CA TYR A 150 2.86 6.65 -4.02
C TYR A 150 3.31 8.09 -4.15
N TYR A 151 2.37 9.00 -4.41
CA TYR A 151 2.56 10.43 -4.40
C TYR A 151 1.60 11.08 -3.40
N ARG A 152 2.07 12.11 -2.73
CA ARG A 152 1.23 12.96 -1.90
C ARG A 152 1.19 14.36 -2.45
N ALA A 153 0.02 14.85 -2.83
CA ALA A 153 -0.20 16.21 -3.25
C ALA A 153 -0.78 17.03 -2.08
N LYS A 154 -0.20 18.17 -1.81
CA LYS A 154 -0.67 19.14 -0.80
C LYS A 154 -1.39 20.32 -1.46
N THR A 155 -1.03 20.62 -2.70
CA THR A 155 -1.61 21.72 -3.48
C THR A 155 -2.06 21.25 -4.85
N LYS A 156 -2.86 22.07 -5.52
CA LYS A 156 -3.34 21.79 -6.89
C LYS A 156 -2.17 21.80 -7.91
N GLU A 157 -1.19 22.65 -7.69
CA GLU A 157 0.00 22.76 -8.54
C GLU A 157 0.88 21.52 -8.43
N GLU A 158 1.07 21.00 -7.22
CA GLU A 158 1.77 19.74 -6.99
C GLU A 158 1.04 18.58 -7.68
N LEU A 159 -0.29 18.56 -7.64
CA LEU A 159 -1.08 17.51 -8.29
C LEU A 159 -0.83 17.49 -9.81
N ILE A 160 -0.79 18.65 -10.46
CA ILE A 160 -0.47 18.74 -11.90
C ILE A 160 0.96 18.24 -12.18
N ALA A 161 1.93 18.63 -11.35
CA ALA A 161 3.31 18.16 -11.48
C ALA A 161 3.42 16.64 -11.32
N ILE A 162 2.61 16.05 -10.44
CA ILE A 162 2.53 14.59 -10.24
C ILE A 162 2.02 13.88 -11.50
N PHE A 163 1.01 14.42 -12.18
CA PHE A 163 0.55 13.84 -13.45
C PHE A 163 1.68 13.77 -14.48
N LEU A 164 2.51 14.83 -14.57
CA LEU A 164 3.67 14.85 -15.46
C LEU A 164 4.73 13.83 -15.06
N ASP A 165 5.01 13.69 -13.77
CA ASP A 165 5.99 12.72 -13.26
C ASP A 165 5.52 11.28 -13.49
N ILE A 166 4.25 10.99 -13.22
CA ILE A 166 3.67 9.67 -13.52
C ILE A 166 3.82 9.34 -15.01
N TYR A 167 3.43 10.27 -15.89
CA TYR A 167 3.52 10.03 -17.33
C TYR A 167 4.97 9.76 -17.78
N ARG A 168 5.93 10.52 -17.27
CA ARG A 168 7.35 10.30 -17.54
C ARG A 168 7.85 8.97 -17.00
N SER A 169 7.44 8.61 -15.80
CA SER A 169 7.79 7.32 -15.16
C SER A 169 7.26 6.13 -15.94
N LEU A 170 6.06 6.25 -16.54
CA LEU A 170 5.48 5.19 -17.37
C LEU A 170 6.19 4.99 -18.70
N ARG A 171 6.98 5.97 -19.15
CA ARG A 171 7.68 5.91 -20.43
C ARG A 171 9.12 5.50 -20.34
N ASN A 172 9.75 5.83 -19.26
CA ASN A 172 11.20 5.70 -19.09
C ASN A 172 11.52 4.84 -17.88
N PHE A 173 11.01 3.60 -17.87
CA PHE A 173 11.38 2.66 -16.83
C PHE A 173 12.01 1.40 -17.42
N TYR A 174 12.95 0.85 -16.68
CA TYR A 174 13.51 -0.47 -16.93
C TYR A 174 13.09 -1.40 -15.80
N LYS A 175 12.52 -2.55 -16.15
CA LYS A 175 12.29 -3.62 -15.18
C LYS A 175 13.53 -4.49 -15.11
N ILE A 176 14.27 -4.37 -14.03
CA ILE A 176 15.43 -5.21 -13.74
C ILE A 176 14.97 -6.30 -12.79
N SER A 177 15.16 -7.55 -13.19
CA SER A 177 14.88 -8.71 -12.34
C SER A 177 16.18 -9.45 -12.09
N TYR A 178 16.46 -9.81 -10.83
CA TYR A 178 17.60 -10.63 -10.48
C TYR A 178 17.16 -11.69 -9.46
N LYS A 179 17.94 -12.78 -9.38
CA LYS A 179 17.69 -13.79 -8.36
C LYS A 179 18.16 -13.23 -7.02
N ALA A 180 17.21 -13.05 -6.08
CA ALA A 180 17.56 -12.58 -4.74
C ALA A 180 18.56 -13.54 -4.09
N PRO A 181 19.54 -13.03 -3.32
CA PRO A 181 20.42 -13.86 -2.51
C PRO A 181 19.62 -14.72 -1.53
N GLU A 182 20.09 -15.92 -1.23
CA GLU A 182 19.40 -16.88 -0.35
C GLU A 182 19.58 -16.58 1.15
N TYR A 183 20.26 -15.48 1.49
CA TYR A 183 20.40 -15.01 2.86
C TYR A 183 19.42 -13.86 3.15
N TYR A 184 19.04 -13.74 4.40
CA TYR A 184 18.09 -12.73 4.87
C TYR A 184 18.84 -11.55 5.52
N GLY A 185 18.27 -10.37 5.45
CA GLY A 185 18.82 -9.16 6.00
C GLY A 185 18.62 -7.95 5.10
N ILE A 186 19.29 -6.87 5.41
CA ILE A 186 19.31 -5.68 4.59
C ILE A 186 20.18 -5.94 3.36
N HIS A 187 19.57 -5.96 2.20
CA HIS A 187 20.23 -6.07 0.92
C HIS A 187 20.42 -4.69 0.32
N ARG A 188 21.65 -4.32 0.05
CA ARG A 188 21.96 -3.11 -0.70
C ARG A 188 22.13 -3.44 -2.16
N VAL A 189 21.35 -2.78 -2.99
CA VAL A 189 21.37 -2.94 -4.45
C VAL A 189 21.98 -1.68 -5.04
N LYS A 190 23.02 -1.84 -5.85
CA LYS A 190 23.56 -0.79 -6.69
C LYS A 190 23.19 -1.07 -8.12
N LEU A 191 22.49 -0.13 -8.73
CA LEU A 191 22.21 -0.14 -10.16
C LEU A 191 23.12 0.86 -10.84
N GLY A 192 24.02 0.36 -11.70
CA GLY A 192 24.84 1.18 -12.57
C GLY A 192 24.23 1.20 -13.97
N LEU A 193 24.08 2.39 -14.54
CA LEU A 193 23.75 2.57 -15.94
C LEU A 193 24.91 3.29 -16.60
N ASP A 194 25.63 2.54 -17.45
CA ASP A 194 26.79 3.07 -18.17
C ASP A 194 26.37 3.67 -19.51
N PHE A 195 26.67 4.94 -19.68
CA PHE A 195 26.61 5.64 -20.96
C PHE A 195 28.04 5.79 -21.50
N SER A 196 28.15 6.06 -22.78
CA SER A 196 29.46 6.17 -23.44
C SER A 196 30.40 7.23 -22.81
N SER A 197 29.89 8.14 -22.00
CA SER A 197 30.62 9.24 -21.37
C SER A 197 30.41 9.37 -19.87
N ASP A 198 29.46 8.63 -19.27
CA ASP A 198 29.11 8.78 -17.86
C ASP A 198 28.45 7.54 -17.28
N THR A 199 28.53 7.35 -15.96
CA THR A 199 27.89 6.25 -15.24
C THR A 199 26.93 6.84 -14.20
N ILE A 200 25.64 6.55 -14.32
CA ILE A 200 24.67 6.90 -13.29
C ILE A 200 24.55 5.71 -12.32
N ILE A 201 24.81 5.95 -11.04
CA ILE A 201 24.64 4.97 -9.99
C ILE A 201 23.44 5.35 -9.14
N CYS A 202 22.52 4.39 -8.98
CA CYS A 202 21.41 4.49 -8.03
C CYS A 202 21.60 3.41 -6.96
N ASP A 203 21.59 3.84 -5.71
CA ASP A 203 21.61 2.93 -4.56
C ASP A 203 20.17 2.70 -4.06
N GLY A 204 19.85 1.45 -3.80
CA GLY A 204 18.62 1.03 -3.17
C GLY A 204 18.88 0.02 -2.07
N GLU A 205 17.97 -0.06 -1.13
CA GLU A 205 18.07 -1.04 -0.06
C GLU A 205 16.69 -1.67 0.15
N TYR A 206 16.66 -2.99 0.37
CA TYR A 206 15.46 -3.69 0.78
C TYR A 206 15.82 -4.68 1.88
N ASP A 207 14.91 -4.87 2.81
CA ASP A 207 15.09 -5.77 3.94
C ASP A 207 14.29 -7.06 3.70
N THR A 208 15.01 -8.18 3.61
CA THR A 208 14.43 -9.52 3.60
C THR A 208 14.50 -10.17 4.97
N ALA A 209 15.11 -9.51 5.94
CA ALA A 209 14.99 -9.92 7.32
C ALA A 209 13.61 -9.49 7.83
N PRO A 210 12.78 -10.35 8.20
CA PRO A 210 12.78 -10.51 9.64
C PRO A 210 13.13 -11.91 10.10
N LEU A 211 13.42 -12.87 9.27
CA LEU A 211 13.40 -14.24 9.79
C LEU A 211 14.38 -15.20 9.07
N GLY A 212 15.53 -14.70 8.64
CA GLY A 212 16.55 -15.54 8.03
C GLY A 212 17.42 -16.32 9.00
N PRO A 213 18.28 -17.20 8.47
CA PRO A 213 19.23 -17.98 9.27
C PRO A 213 20.23 -17.15 10.09
N GLY A 214 20.34 -15.83 9.82
CA GLY A 214 21.18 -14.89 10.58
C GLY A 214 20.51 -14.23 11.77
N PHE A 215 19.19 -14.40 11.95
CA PHE A 215 18.49 -13.92 13.14
C PHE A 215 18.81 -14.81 14.34
N ASP A 216 19.37 -14.25 15.39
CA ASP A 216 19.60 -14.98 16.62
C ASP A 216 18.33 -15.12 17.44
N VAL A 217 18.27 -16.18 18.25
CA VAL A 217 17.23 -16.34 19.26
C VAL A 217 17.30 -15.12 20.19
N SER A 218 16.17 -14.48 20.47
CA SER A 218 16.00 -13.22 21.18
C SER A 218 16.12 -11.95 20.34
N ASP A 219 16.48 -12.00 19.07
CA ASP A 219 16.38 -10.84 18.20
C ASP A 219 14.91 -10.44 18.02
N GLY A 220 14.63 -9.15 18.19
CA GLY A 220 13.31 -8.56 18.03
C GLY A 220 13.19 -7.79 16.73
N PHE A 221 12.09 -7.98 16.04
CA PHE A 221 11.76 -7.18 14.88
C PHE A 221 10.38 -6.52 15.04
N LYS A 222 10.24 -5.35 14.44
CA LYS A 222 8.99 -4.60 14.45
C LYS A 222 8.25 -4.87 13.16
N TYR A 223 7.00 -5.32 13.30
CA TYR A 223 6.07 -5.40 12.20
C TYR A 223 4.92 -4.42 12.49
N PRO A 224 4.63 -3.48 11.61
CA PRO A 224 3.62 -2.46 11.87
C PRO A 224 2.22 -3.10 11.80
N ILE A 225 1.74 -3.58 12.94
CA ILE A 225 0.36 -4.02 13.13
C ILE A 225 -0.42 -2.89 13.78
N GLN A 226 -1.43 -2.40 13.08
CA GLN A 226 -2.28 -1.31 13.54
C GLN A 226 -3.58 -1.84 14.16
N PHE A 227 -4.09 -1.09 15.12
CA PHE A 227 -5.34 -1.35 15.80
C PHE A 227 -6.18 -0.08 15.79
N ASP A 228 -7.49 -0.23 15.91
CA ASP A 228 -8.36 0.92 16.14
C ASP A 228 -8.08 1.56 17.50
N PHE A 229 -8.50 2.82 17.63
CA PHE A 229 -8.34 3.54 18.88
C PHE A 229 -9.02 2.79 20.02
N ASN A 230 -8.31 2.61 21.13
CA ASN A 230 -8.79 1.87 22.30
C ASN A 230 -9.32 0.46 22.01
N SER A 231 -8.81 -0.20 21.00
CA SER A 231 -9.24 -1.51 20.53
C SER A 231 -8.08 -2.50 20.39
N SER A 232 -8.39 -3.76 20.50
CA SER A 232 -7.50 -4.88 20.17
C SER A 232 -7.84 -5.54 18.81
N ILE A 233 -8.80 -4.99 18.09
CA ILE A 233 -9.14 -5.48 16.75
C ILE A 233 -8.03 -5.05 15.80
N VAL A 234 -7.43 -6.03 15.13
CA VAL A 234 -6.40 -5.77 14.10
C VAL A 234 -7.08 -5.14 12.89
N ARG A 235 -6.54 -4.00 12.46
CA ARG A 235 -7.06 -3.30 11.28
C ARG A 235 -6.80 -4.09 10.01
N GLU A 236 -7.69 -3.96 9.04
CA GLU A 236 -7.62 -4.71 7.79
C GLU A 236 -6.31 -4.48 7.03
N GLU A 237 -5.78 -3.27 7.07
CA GLU A 237 -4.53 -2.89 6.44
C GLU A 237 -3.33 -3.71 6.95
N SER A 238 -3.43 -4.18 8.19
CA SER A 238 -2.38 -4.98 8.82
C SER A 238 -2.50 -6.48 8.54
N MET A 239 -3.63 -6.93 7.99
CA MET A 239 -3.84 -8.36 7.71
C MET A 239 -2.82 -8.91 6.71
N ILE A 240 -2.42 -8.11 5.72
CA ILE A 240 -1.38 -8.51 4.76
C ILE A 240 -0.04 -8.78 5.46
N ARG A 241 0.28 -8.00 6.50
CA ARG A 241 1.51 -8.21 7.27
C ARG A 241 1.45 -9.50 8.08
N ILE A 242 0.26 -9.83 8.59
CA ILE A 242 0.05 -11.10 9.29
C ILE A 242 0.09 -12.27 8.31
N ASP A 243 -0.45 -12.10 7.09
CA ASP A 243 -0.36 -13.12 6.03
C ASP A 243 1.09 -13.40 5.66
N GLU A 244 1.90 -12.36 5.42
CA GLU A 244 3.33 -12.47 5.12
C GLU A 244 4.09 -13.22 6.23
N LEU A 245 3.78 -12.87 7.49
CA LEU A 245 4.41 -13.51 8.64
C LEU A 245 3.98 -14.98 8.80
N ALA A 246 2.71 -15.28 8.51
CA ALA A 246 2.21 -16.65 8.54
C ALA A 246 2.86 -17.51 7.43
N GLU A 247 2.94 -17.01 6.19
CA GLU A 247 3.62 -17.69 5.09
C GLU A 247 5.08 -17.99 5.43
N LEU A 248 5.75 -17.05 6.07
CA LEU A 248 7.10 -17.21 6.51
C LEU A 248 7.25 -18.29 7.59
N MET A 249 6.36 -18.28 8.60
CA MET A 249 6.35 -19.32 9.62
C MET A 249 5.98 -20.71 9.06
N GLN A 250 5.18 -20.77 8.00
CA GLN A 250 4.90 -22.02 7.28
C GLN A 250 6.15 -22.54 6.56
N ARG A 251 6.95 -21.63 5.98
CA ARG A 251 8.22 -21.97 5.32
C ARG A 251 9.29 -22.46 6.31
N TYR A 252 9.23 -21.97 7.56
CA TYR A 252 10.15 -22.35 8.64
C TYR A 252 9.41 -23.05 9.78
N PRO A 253 9.16 -24.38 9.71
CA PRO A 253 8.32 -25.08 10.68
C PRO A 253 8.84 -25.07 12.12
N LYS A 254 10.12 -24.87 12.33
CA LYS A 254 10.74 -24.82 13.68
C LYS A 254 10.68 -23.42 14.30
N LEU A 255 10.40 -22.38 13.51
CA LEU A 255 10.36 -21.00 14.00
C LEU A 255 9.26 -20.82 15.04
N ARG A 256 9.63 -20.23 16.18
CA ARG A 256 8.74 -19.85 17.27
C ARG A 256 8.87 -18.39 17.58
N LEU A 257 7.76 -17.69 17.76
CA LEU A 257 7.71 -16.26 17.98
C LEU A 257 6.98 -15.88 19.28
N GLU A 258 7.51 -14.89 19.98
CA GLU A 258 6.74 -14.13 20.98
C GLU A 258 6.24 -12.83 20.33
N ILE A 259 4.94 -12.59 20.45
CA ILE A 259 4.23 -11.40 19.99
C ILE A 259 4.10 -10.47 21.18
N GLN A 260 4.75 -9.31 21.13
CA GLN A 260 4.77 -8.34 22.21
C GLN A 260 3.93 -7.12 21.85
N GLY A 261 2.93 -6.79 22.68
CA GLY A 261 2.13 -5.59 22.54
C GLY A 261 2.66 -4.46 23.45
N HIS A 262 2.70 -3.25 22.93
CA HIS A 262 3.12 -2.05 23.67
C HIS A 262 2.11 -0.92 23.47
N THR A 263 2.01 -0.04 24.45
CA THR A 263 1.20 1.18 24.42
C THR A 263 2.08 2.42 24.64
N ASP A 264 1.51 3.58 24.43
CA ASP A 264 2.04 4.84 24.96
C ASP A 264 1.66 5.02 26.45
N ASN A 265 1.93 6.19 26.99
CA ASN A 265 1.63 6.52 28.39
C ASN A 265 0.23 7.11 28.61
N ILE A 266 -0.64 7.13 27.62
CA ILE A 266 -2.02 7.62 27.78
C ILE A 266 -2.86 6.53 28.41
N GLY A 267 -3.52 6.86 29.53
CA GLY A 267 -4.30 5.92 30.33
C GLY A 267 -3.53 5.33 31.52
N GLY A 268 -4.22 4.60 32.38
CA GLY A 268 -3.63 3.97 33.55
C GLY A 268 -2.80 2.74 33.20
N GLU A 269 -1.86 2.40 34.07
CA GLU A 269 -0.94 1.28 33.87
C GLU A 269 -1.68 -0.06 33.66
N GLU A 270 -2.64 -0.35 34.51
CA GLU A 270 -3.44 -1.59 34.45
C GLU A 270 -4.26 -1.67 33.15
N PHE A 271 -4.81 -0.54 32.72
CA PHE A 271 -5.53 -0.45 31.45
C PHE A 271 -4.61 -0.74 30.27
N ASN A 272 -3.44 -0.08 30.23
CA ASN A 272 -2.45 -0.27 29.18
C ASN A 272 -1.89 -1.70 29.15
N GLN A 273 -1.71 -2.31 30.33
CA GLN A 273 -1.31 -3.72 30.41
C GLN A 273 -2.37 -4.62 29.77
N ARG A 274 -3.65 -4.48 30.15
CA ARG A 274 -4.74 -5.26 29.57
C ARG A 274 -4.90 -5.05 28.07
N LEU A 275 -4.81 -3.80 27.61
CA LEU A 275 -4.94 -3.46 26.19
C LEU A 275 -3.80 -4.09 25.37
N SER A 276 -2.57 -4.01 25.84
CA SER A 276 -1.41 -4.60 25.15
C SER A 276 -1.46 -6.12 25.12
N ASP A 277 -1.91 -6.76 26.20
CA ASP A 277 -2.14 -8.22 26.25
C ASP A 277 -3.22 -8.64 25.24
N ALA A 278 -4.34 -7.90 25.20
CA ALA A 278 -5.42 -8.17 24.26
C ALA A 278 -4.96 -8.03 22.81
N ARG A 279 -4.16 -7.01 22.49
CA ARG A 279 -3.59 -6.80 21.15
C ARG A 279 -2.65 -7.92 20.72
N ALA A 280 -1.72 -8.32 21.60
CA ALA A 280 -0.82 -9.43 21.33
C ALA A 280 -1.60 -10.75 21.09
N LYS A 281 -2.64 -11.02 21.87
CA LYS A 281 -3.52 -12.18 21.70
C LYS A 281 -4.31 -12.12 20.40
N SER A 282 -4.80 -10.97 19.99
CA SER A 282 -5.52 -10.82 18.71
C SER A 282 -4.62 -11.15 17.52
N VAL A 283 -3.38 -10.68 17.52
CA VAL A 283 -2.41 -11.03 16.47
C VAL A 283 -2.12 -12.53 16.49
N MET A 284 -1.92 -13.13 17.65
CA MET A 284 -1.71 -14.58 17.79
C MET A 284 -2.90 -15.37 17.20
N GLN A 285 -4.12 -14.96 17.48
CA GLN A 285 -5.32 -15.61 16.94
C GLN A 285 -5.39 -15.50 15.41
N GLU A 286 -5.03 -14.34 14.86
CA GLU A 286 -4.97 -14.17 13.40
C GLU A 286 -3.91 -15.06 12.75
N MET A 287 -2.78 -15.30 13.41
CA MET A 287 -1.76 -16.27 12.97
C MET A 287 -2.28 -17.70 13.01
N ILE A 288 -2.99 -18.08 14.10
CA ILE A 288 -3.59 -19.41 14.26
C ILE A 288 -4.65 -19.66 13.17
N LYS A 289 -5.49 -18.68 12.85
CA LYS A 289 -6.47 -18.79 11.75
C LYS A 289 -5.80 -19.08 10.39
N ARG A 290 -4.54 -18.69 10.23
CA ARG A 290 -3.72 -18.95 9.04
C ARG A 290 -2.94 -20.27 9.09
N GLY A 291 -3.26 -21.11 10.05
CA GLY A 291 -2.69 -22.46 10.17
C GLY A 291 -1.36 -22.53 10.94
N ILE A 292 -0.98 -21.47 11.66
CA ILE A 292 0.20 -21.55 12.55
C ILE A 292 -0.21 -22.23 13.86
N GLU A 293 0.49 -23.29 14.23
CA GLU A 293 0.24 -24.01 15.47
C GLU A 293 0.45 -23.12 16.70
N GLU A 294 -0.51 -23.12 17.61
CA GLU A 294 -0.49 -22.26 18.82
C GLU A 294 0.80 -22.45 19.64
N LYS A 295 1.30 -23.69 19.77
CA LYS A 295 2.53 -23.98 20.51
C LYS A 295 3.80 -23.28 19.96
N ARG A 296 3.71 -22.72 18.74
CA ARG A 296 4.79 -21.95 18.09
C ARG A 296 4.70 -20.45 18.38
N LEU A 297 3.65 -20.02 19.05
CA LEU A 297 3.33 -18.63 19.31
C LEU A 297 3.22 -18.38 20.82
N ARG A 298 3.69 -17.23 21.26
CA ARG A 298 3.48 -16.70 22.61
C ARG A 298 3.02 -15.26 22.53
N ALA A 299 1.94 -14.89 23.16
CA ALA A 299 1.46 -13.51 23.23
C ALA A 299 1.75 -12.90 24.62
N ARG A 300 2.27 -11.68 24.66
CA ARG A 300 2.56 -10.95 25.89
C ARG A 300 2.40 -9.45 25.70
N GLY A 301 1.65 -8.80 26.61
CA GLY A 301 1.60 -7.36 26.72
C GLY A 301 2.66 -6.82 27.65
N PHE A 302 3.16 -5.63 27.35
CA PHE A 302 4.11 -4.88 28.17
C PHE A 302 3.56 -3.52 28.57
N GLY A 303 2.31 -3.21 28.20
CA GLY A 303 1.73 -1.90 28.49
C GLY A 303 2.66 -0.78 28.03
N MET A 304 2.84 0.22 28.89
CA MET A 304 3.71 1.36 28.67
C MET A 304 5.12 1.20 29.27
N SER A 305 5.45 0.02 29.81
CA SER A 305 6.69 -0.19 30.58
C SER A 305 7.97 -0.19 29.75
N GLN A 306 7.87 -0.33 28.43
CA GLN A 306 9.02 -0.41 27.53
C GLN A 306 8.90 0.59 26.36
N PRO A 307 8.99 1.88 26.60
CA PRO A 307 8.93 2.89 25.56
C PRO A 307 10.21 2.84 24.69
N VAL A 308 10.05 3.05 23.39
CA VAL A 308 11.16 3.20 22.43
C VAL A 308 11.45 4.65 22.07
N ALA A 309 10.57 5.56 22.47
CA ALA A 309 10.72 7.00 22.34
C ALA A 309 10.13 7.70 23.57
N PRO A 310 10.55 8.93 23.91
CA PRO A 310 9.88 9.73 24.95
C PRO A 310 8.41 9.94 24.61
N ASN A 311 7.53 9.92 25.63
CA ASN A 311 6.09 10.11 25.42
C ASN A 311 5.68 11.62 25.41
N ASP A 312 6.52 12.48 24.89
CA ASP A 312 6.42 13.95 24.92
C ASP A 312 5.63 14.54 23.75
N SER A 313 5.51 13.81 22.67
CA SER A 313 4.80 14.23 21.44
C SER A 313 3.94 13.10 20.89
N GLU A 314 2.91 13.46 20.11
CA GLU A 314 2.08 12.44 19.45
C GLU A 314 2.90 11.56 18.49
N ARG A 315 3.86 12.14 17.80
CA ARG A 315 4.79 11.40 16.94
C ARG A 315 5.55 10.32 17.74
N ASN A 316 6.06 10.66 18.90
CA ASN A 316 6.81 9.75 19.76
C ASN A 316 5.90 8.72 20.43
N ARG A 317 4.70 9.12 20.88
CA ARG A 317 3.69 8.17 21.37
C ARG A 317 3.28 7.15 20.31
N ALA A 318 3.12 7.57 19.06
CA ALA A 318 2.82 6.65 17.96
C ALA A 318 3.90 5.58 17.77
N LEU A 319 5.18 5.88 18.01
CA LEU A 319 6.26 4.88 18.00
C LEU A 319 6.16 3.87 19.14
N ASN A 320 5.61 4.30 20.29
CA ASN A 320 5.43 3.43 21.45
C ASN A 320 4.22 2.49 21.29
N ARG A 321 3.17 2.92 20.57
CA ARG A 321 2.03 2.06 20.19
C ARG A 321 2.44 1.09 19.09
N ARG A 322 3.09 -0.01 19.45
CA ARG A 322 3.67 -0.95 18.48
C ARG A 322 3.42 -2.41 18.85
N THR A 323 3.52 -3.25 17.85
CA THR A 323 3.69 -4.69 18.03
C THR A 323 5.13 -5.07 17.66
N GLN A 324 5.76 -5.88 18.48
CA GLN A 324 7.12 -6.38 18.28
C GLN A 324 7.09 -7.92 18.33
N PHE A 325 7.94 -8.55 17.54
CA PHE A 325 8.05 -10.00 17.47
C PHE A 325 9.47 -10.40 17.89
N ILE A 326 9.55 -11.36 18.78
CA ILE A 326 10.83 -11.89 19.28
C ILE A 326 10.96 -13.34 18.83
N VAL A 327 12.09 -13.71 18.27
CA VAL A 327 12.40 -15.08 17.87
C VAL A 327 12.75 -15.90 19.13
N LEU A 328 11.93 -16.91 19.43
CA LEU A 328 12.14 -17.81 20.57
C LEU A 328 12.94 -19.08 20.19
N ALA A 329 12.77 -19.56 18.98
CA ALA A 329 13.49 -20.71 18.44
C ALA A 329 13.38 -20.69 16.90
N LYS A 330 14.34 -21.40 16.25
CA LYS A 330 14.41 -21.59 14.80
C LYS A 330 14.31 -23.05 14.43
#